data_3148348a0d1f59e972261def54ab5413
#
_entry.id   3148348a0d1f59e972261def54ab5413
#
_cell.length_a   1.000
_cell.length_b   1.000
_cell.length_c   1.000
_cell.angle_alpha   90.00
_cell.angle_beta   90.00
_cell.angle_gamma   90.00
#
_symmetry.space_group_name_H-M   'P 1'
#
loop_
_entity.id
_entity.type
_entity.pdbx_description
1 polymer ?
#
loop_
_entity_poly.entity_id
_entity_poly.type
_entity_poly.pdbx_seq_one_letter_code
_entity_poly.pdbx_strand_id
1 'polypeptide(L)'
;MKQFFGKYRGKVTATKDPMHLGRIQVSVPAVLGEGRSSWAMPCVSYAGPNIGFFAIPPEGANIWVEFEGGDPDYPIWSGCFWGKDEIPIKAEEPAKVQVFKTDGIVITFSNQDKNKSLTVEVDKPVVEKPLKAIFDKNGIEINNDSNVWGKFTDKIIEISSYSTKVTVAKDVITLQPKDTVEAKISKDTIELKNGSSIATLASSSIQIAQKTASLNLSSSEIKLSNNPATIKLSSSGVEIGNAPAMVKVAPSGIELSNGTANIKLSPATVNINNGALEVM
;
A
#
# COMPACT_ATOMS: atom_id res chain seq x y z
N MET A 1 9.01 -20.06 62.77
CA MET A 1 8.34 -20.26 61.48
C MET A 1 9.40 -20.70 60.48
N LYS A 2 9.13 -21.68 59.64
CA LYS A 2 10.12 -22.09 58.61
C LYS A 2 10.19 -21.01 57.55
N GLN A 3 11.40 -20.54 57.26
CA GLN A 3 11.63 -19.50 56.24
C GLN A 3 12.02 -20.14 54.90
N PHE A 4 11.56 -19.50 53.78
CA PHE A 4 11.75 -19.98 52.42
C PHE A 4 12.46 -18.94 51.58
N PHE A 5 13.78 -19.03 51.49
CA PHE A 5 14.59 -18.15 50.67
C PHE A 5 14.92 -18.79 49.32
N GLY A 6 15.06 -17.97 48.26
CA GLY A 6 15.33 -18.40 46.89
C GLY A 6 14.10 -18.46 46.00
N LYS A 7 14.26 -19.04 44.79
CA LYS A 7 13.21 -19.14 43.77
C LYS A 7 12.58 -20.53 43.77
N TYR A 8 11.28 -20.56 43.76
CA TYR A 8 10.47 -21.79 43.71
C TYR A 8 9.68 -21.85 42.42
N ARG A 9 9.53 -23.04 41.85
CA ARG A 9 8.69 -23.27 40.69
C ARG A 9 7.22 -23.25 41.10
N GLY A 10 6.42 -22.45 40.39
CA GLY A 10 4.99 -22.36 40.58
C GLY A 10 4.22 -22.36 39.27
N LYS A 11 2.92 -22.39 39.39
CA LYS A 11 1.97 -22.21 38.30
C LYS A 11 0.95 -21.14 38.64
N VAL A 12 0.53 -20.39 37.62
CA VAL A 12 -0.59 -19.46 37.75
C VAL A 12 -1.90 -20.22 37.83
N THR A 13 -2.72 -19.93 38.83
CA THR A 13 -4.03 -20.57 39.03
C THR A 13 -5.21 -19.62 38.83
N ALA A 14 -5.01 -18.30 39.00
CA ALA A 14 -5.99 -17.29 38.68
C ALA A 14 -5.31 -15.93 38.42
N THR A 15 -5.94 -15.08 37.59
CA THR A 15 -5.39 -13.77 37.16
C THR A 15 -6.30 -12.58 37.49
N LYS A 16 -7.55 -12.82 37.90
CA LYS A 16 -8.52 -11.78 38.27
C LYS A 16 -8.27 -11.24 39.66
N ASP A 17 -7.32 -10.32 39.81
CA ASP A 17 -6.99 -9.68 41.07
C ASP A 17 -8.09 -8.70 41.54
N PRO A 18 -8.80 -8.96 42.63
CA PRO A 18 -9.85 -8.07 43.16
C PRO A 18 -9.32 -6.72 43.67
N MET A 19 -8.02 -6.60 43.93
CA MET A 19 -7.40 -5.35 44.39
C MET A 19 -6.77 -4.54 43.24
N HIS A 20 -6.76 -5.05 42.01
CA HIS A 20 -6.18 -4.39 40.83
C HIS A 20 -4.71 -3.97 40.99
N LEU A 21 -3.91 -4.77 41.70
CA LEU A 21 -2.48 -4.55 41.92
C LEU A 21 -1.57 -5.33 40.96
N GLY A 22 -2.15 -6.07 39.99
CA GLY A 22 -1.41 -6.94 39.09
C GLY A 22 -0.95 -8.26 39.78
N ARG A 23 -1.59 -8.64 40.88
CA ARG A 23 -1.34 -9.92 41.53
C ARG A 23 -1.93 -11.06 40.71
N ILE A 24 -1.35 -12.22 40.89
CA ILE A 24 -1.85 -13.51 40.39
C ILE A 24 -1.96 -14.53 41.56
N GLN A 25 -2.90 -15.44 41.45
CA GLN A 25 -2.86 -16.59 42.34
C GLN A 25 -1.83 -17.61 41.85
N VAL A 26 -1.03 -18.11 42.74
CA VAL A 26 0.06 -19.02 42.45
C VAL A 26 -0.05 -20.30 43.27
N SER A 27 0.13 -21.44 42.63
CA SER A 27 0.37 -22.73 43.31
C SER A 27 1.87 -22.97 43.35
N VAL A 28 2.39 -23.22 44.55
CA VAL A 28 3.80 -23.56 44.83
C VAL A 28 3.83 -24.77 45.75
N PRO A 29 3.65 -26.00 45.24
CA PRO A 29 3.51 -27.20 46.07
C PRO A 29 4.65 -27.44 47.06
N ALA A 30 5.88 -27.09 46.62
CA ALA A 30 7.08 -27.25 47.48
C ALA A 30 7.07 -26.38 48.76
N VAL A 31 6.26 -25.32 48.81
CA VAL A 31 6.18 -24.39 49.96
C VAL A 31 4.79 -24.35 50.55
N LEU A 32 3.77 -24.16 49.74
CA LEU A 32 2.37 -23.97 50.16
C LEU A 32 1.64 -25.29 50.36
N GLY A 33 2.18 -26.40 49.84
CA GLY A 33 1.51 -27.71 49.81
C GLY A 33 0.60 -27.90 48.60
N GLU A 34 0.22 -29.14 48.36
CA GLU A 34 -0.65 -29.50 47.24
C GLU A 34 -2.06 -28.90 47.38
N GLY A 35 -2.62 -28.44 46.25
CA GLY A 35 -3.99 -27.91 46.18
C GLY A 35 -4.18 -26.53 46.81
N ARG A 36 -3.11 -25.89 47.30
CA ARG A 36 -3.17 -24.54 47.88
C ARG A 36 -2.65 -23.50 46.90
N SER A 37 -3.27 -22.33 46.93
CA SER A 37 -2.83 -21.14 46.16
C SER A 37 -2.85 -19.89 47.04
N SER A 38 -2.00 -18.93 46.72
CA SER A 38 -1.92 -17.62 47.38
C SER A 38 -1.80 -16.51 46.36
N TRP A 39 -2.21 -15.29 46.74
CA TRP A 39 -2.02 -14.10 45.90
C TRP A 39 -0.59 -13.61 46.00
N ALA A 40 0.14 -13.64 44.86
CA ALA A 40 1.51 -13.18 44.72
C ALA A 40 1.58 -11.78 44.14
N MET A 41 2.37 -10.90 44.75
CA MET A 41 2.66 -9.57 44.27
C MET A 41 3.55 -9.62 43.01
N PRO A 42 3.38 -8.69 42.05
CA PRO A 42 4.25 -8.63 40.89
C PRO A 42 5.63 -8.08 41.23
N CYS A 43 6.69 -8.73 40.71
CA CYS A 43 8.02 -8.14 40.55
C CYS A 43 8.25 -7.89 39.06
N VAL A 44 7.96 -6.70 38.61
CA VAL A 44 8.08 -6.31 37.19
C VAL A 44 9.28 -5.39 36.96
N SER A 45 9.80 -5.39 35.72
CA SER A 45 11.01 -4.64 35.40
C SER A 45 10.82 -3.11 35.42
N TYR A 46 9.58 -2.63 35.28
CA TYR A 46 9.26 -1.20 35.25
C TYR A 46 7.82 -0.97 35.72
N ALA A 47 7.65 -0.17 36.77
CA ALA A 47 6.35 0.23 37.30
C ALA A 47 6.43 1.60 37.97
N GLY A 48 5.33 2.38 37.94
CA GLY A 48 5.15 3.66 38.61
C GLY A 48 3.69 4.11 38.53
N PRO A 49 3.32 5.27 39.09
CA PRO A 49 1.95 5.76 39.02
C PRO A 49 1.48 5.94 37.58
N ASN A 50 0.55 5.09 37.13
CA ASN A 50 -0.03 5.06 35.78
C ASN A 50 0.98 4.79 34.64
N ILE A 51 2.17 4.26 34.94
CA ILE A 51 3.17 3.86 33.94
C ILE A 51 3.79 2.53 34.31
N GLY A 52 4.19 1.75 33.32
CA GLY A 52 4.86 0.47 33.57
C GLY A 52 4.77 -0.52 32.41
N PHE A 53 5.46 -1.64 32.57
CA PHE A 53 5.30 -2.82 31.74
C PHE A 53 4.26 -3.75 32.38
N PHE A 54 3.07 -3.79 31.80
CA PHE A 54 1.97 -4.59 32.30
C PHE A 54 1.70 -5.78 31.37
N ALA A 55 2.13 -6.98 31.82
CA ALA A 55 1.92 -8.23 31.12
C ALA A 55 1.71 -9.35 32.17
N ILE A 56 0.46 -9.72 32.40
CA ILE A 56 0.11 -10.76 33.36
C ILE A 56 0.20 -12.13 32.67
N PRO A 57 0.96 -13.09 33.19
CA PRO A 57 1.03 -14.43 32.62
C PRO A 57 -0.32 -15.14 32.72
N PRO A 58 -0.73 -15.89 31.68
CA PRO A 58 -2.02 -16.58 31.69
C PRO A 58 -2.09 -17.71 32.73
N GLU A 59 -3.31 -18.14 33.05
CA GLU A 59 -3.53 -19.33 33.88
C GLU A 59 -2.84 -20.55 33.26
N GLY A 60 -2.20 -21.35 34.11
CA GLY A 60 -1.39 -22.49 33.70
C GLY A 60 0.07 -22.17 33.36
N ALA A 61 0.44 -20.87 33.21
CA ALA A 61 1.83 -20.49 32.95
C ALA A 61 2.78 -20.89 34.06
N ASN A 62 3.99 -21.30 33.71
CA ASN A 62 5.06 -21.60 34.63
C ASN A 62 5.74 -20.32 35.10
N ILE A 63 5.89 -20.15 36.41
CA ILE A 63 6.44 -18.93 37.03
C ILE A 63 7.47 -19.24 38.08
N TRP A 64 8.34 -18.27 38.32
CA TRP A 64 9.21 -18.23 39.49
C TRP A 64 8.53 -17.44 40.60
N VAL A 65 8.52 -18.02 41.81
CA VAL A 65 7.96 -17.40 43.00
C VAL A 65 9.03 -17.29 44.07
N GLU A 66 9.09 -16.15 44.72
CA GLU A 66 9.88 -15.81 45.90
C GLU A 66 8.94 -15.48 47.05
N PHE A 67 9.48 -15.35 48.27
CA PHE A 67 8.69 -15.02 49.46
C PHE A 67 9.37 -13.86 50.17
N GLU A 68 8.62 -12.79 50.44
CA GLU A 68 9.14 -11.57 51.09
C GLU A 68 9.65 -11.94 52.51
N GLY A 69 10.95 -11.66 52.76
CA GLY A 69 11.59 -12.06 54.02
C GLY A 69 11.60 -13.56 54.28
N GLY A 70 11.29 -14.41 53.29
CA GLY A 70 11.14 -15.87 53.42
C GLY A 70 9.80 -16.30 53.98
N ASP A 71 8.84 -15.39 54.17
CA ASP A 71 7.52 -15.69 54.73
C ASP A 71 6.57 -16.25 53.65
N PRO A 72 6.05 -17.49 53.77
CA PRO A 72 5.18 -18.09 52.76
C PRO A 72 3.82 -17.38 52.57
N ASP A 73 3.42 -16.50 53.51
CA ASP A 73 2.18 -15.74 53.41
C ASP A 73 2.30 -14.52 52.45
N TYR A 74 3.54 -14.13 52.07
CA TYR A 74 3.83 -13.01 51.21
C TYR A 74 4.59 -13.45 49.94
N PRO A 75 3.94 -14.20 49.00
CA PRO A 75 4.58 -14.61 47.77
C PRO A 75 4.71 -13.45 46.77
N ILE A 76 5.78 -13.50 46.01
CA ILE A 76 6.12 -12.55 44.91
C ILE A 76 6.36 -13.38 43.65
N TRP A 77 5.64 -13.13 42.59
CA TRP A 77 6.00 -13.70 41.28
C TRP A 77 7.06 -12.84 40.59
N SER A 78 8.19 -13.45 40.24
CA SER A 78 9.39 -12.74 39.78
C SER A 78 9.84 -13.12 38.36
N GLY A 79 8.93 -13.63 37.52
CA GLY A 79 9.17 -13.98 36.15
C GLY A 79 8.55 -15.31 35.75
N CYS A 80 8.69 -15.64 34.46
CA CYS A 80 8.17 -16.85 33.85
C CYS A 80 9.30 -17.73 33.30
N PHE A 81 8.99 -18.99 33.05
CA PHE A 81 9.87 -19.87 32.28
C PHE A 81 9.02 -20.80 31.40
N TRP A 82 9.61 -21.24 30.30
CA TRP A 82 8.94 -22.18 29.40
C TRP A 82 9.22 -23.61 29.83
N GLY A 83 8.21 -24.45 29.77
CA GLY A 83 8.35 -25.88 29.81
C GLY A 83 8.86 -26.44 28.48
N LYS A 84 8.87 -27.76 28.37
CA LYS A 84 9.24 -28.45 27.15
C LYS A 84 8.21 -28.08 26.04
N ASP A 85 8.71 -27.68 24.87
CA ASP A 85 7.91 -27.31 23.67
C ASP A 85 7.00 -26.06 23.81
N GLU A 86 7.19 -25.24 24.86
CA GLU A 86 6.38 -24.03 25.12
C GLU A 86 7.00 -22.74 24.58
N ILE A 87 8.22 -22.75 24.04
CA ILE A 87 8.87 -21.57 23.50
C ILE A 87 8.06 -20.98 22.31
N PRO A 88 7.88 -19.65 22.24
CA PRO A 88 6.98 -19.01 21.27
C PRO A 88 7.42 -19.16 19.80
N ILE A 89 8.69 -19.44 19.55
CA ILE A 89 9.27 -19.60 18.22
C ILE A 89 10.44 -20.57 18.24
N LYS A 90 10.55 -21.41 17.19
CA LYS A 90 11.73 -22.25 16.93
C LYS A 90 12.57 -21.57 15.85
N ALA A 91 13.65 -20.90 16.22
CA ALA A 91 14.56 -20.23 15.31
C ALA A 91 15.89 -21.02 15.23
N GLU A 92 16.51 -21.04 14.04
CA GLU A 92 17.85 -21.64 13.87
C GLU A 92 18.93 -20.88 14.66
N GLU A 93 18.82 -19.54 14.69
CA GLU A 93 19.70 -18.64 15.46
C GLU A 93 18.87 -17.86 16.51
N PRO A 94 18.50 -18.49 17.65
CA PRO A 94 17.57 -17.87 18.60
C PRO A 94 18.10 -16.58 19.23
N ALA A 95 19.39 -16.40 19.36
CA ALA A 95 19.98 -15.16 19.88
C ALA A 95 19.81 -13.96 18.94
N LYS A 96 19.57 -14.19 17.64
CA LYS A 96 19.35 -13.15 16.64
C LYS A 96 17.86 -12.82 16.42
N VAL A 97 16.95 -13.47 17.15
CA VAL A 97 15.50 -13.26 16.99
C VAL A 97 14.87 -13.01 18.36
N GLN A 98 14.20 -11.87 18.51
CA GLN A 98 13.40 -11.53 19.68
C GLN A 98 11.93 -11.49 19.28
N VAL A 99 11.07 -12.12 20.09
CA VAL A 99 9.63 -12.23 19.79
C VAL A 99 8.81 -11.83 21.00
N PHE A 100 7.85 -10.95 20.77
CA PHE A 100 6.72 -10.76 21.68
C PHE A 100 5.49 -11.36 21.04
N LYS A 101 4.90 -12.37 21.67
CA LYS A 101 3.76 -13.12 21.12
C LYS A 101 2.64 -13.21 22.13
N THR A 102 1.46 -12.84 21.69
CA THR A 102 0.19 -13.03 22.40
C THR A 102 -0.74 -13.91 21.54
N ASP A 103 -1.98 -14.11 21.98
CA ASP A 103 -2.99 -14.80 21.18
C ASP A 103 -3.38 -13.94 19.96
N GLY A 104 -2.96 -14.37 18.78
CA GLY A 104 -3.22 -13.71 17.49
C GLY A 104 -2.31 -12.51 17.16
N ILE A 105 -1.35 -12.09 18.02
CA ILE A 105 -0.40 -11.01 17.66
C ILE A 105 1.03 -11.50 17.90
N VAL A 106 1.88 -11.27 16.89
CA VAL A 106 3.31 -11.57 16.95
C VAL A 106 4.13 -10.37 16.51
N ILE A 107 5.04 -9.88 17.35
CA ILE A 107 6.02 -8.87 17.00
C ILE A 107 7.39 -9.55 17.02
N THR A 108 8.08 -9.52 15.89
CA THR A 108 9.39 -10.16 15.71
C THR A 108 10.43 -9.13 15.32
N PHE A 109 11.53 -9.10 16.08
CA PHE A 109 12.77 -8.40 15.71
C PHE A 109 13.75 -9.45 15.22
N SER A 110 14.14 -9.40 13.95
CA SER A 110 15.14 -10.28 13.36
C SER A 110 16.43 -9.52 13.09
N ASN A 111 17.53 -10.02 13.67
CA ASN A 111 18.89 -9.54 13.42
C ASN A 111 19.70 -10.55 12.59
N GLN A 112 19.04 -11.50 11.95
CA GLN A 112 19.68 -12.47 11.05
C GLN A 112 20.24 -11.75 9.82
N ASP A 113 21.47 -12.05 9.42
CA ASP A 113 22.23 -11.24 8.44
C ASP A 113 21.54 -11.07 7.08
N LYS A 114 20.78 -12.06 6.64
CA LYS A 114 20.03 -12.02 5.37
C LYS A 114 18.63 -11.42 5.51
N ASN A 115 18.05 -11.41 6.73
CA ASN A 115 16.65 -11.12 6.99
C ASN A 115 16.48 -10.17 8.20
N LYS A 116 17.26 -9.07 8.23
CA LYS A 116 17.06 -8.03 9.26
C LYS A 116 15.73 -7.34 9.04
N SER A 117 14.86 -7.42 10.03
CA SER A 117 13.50 -6.86 9.92
C SER A 117 12.85 -6.67 11.28
N LEU A 118 11.88 -5.76 11.33
CA LEU A 118 10.79 -5.74 12.30
C LEU A 118 9.53 -6.21 11.59
N THR A 119 8.88 -7.23 12.14
CA THR A 119 7.62 -7.75 11.61
C THR A 119 6.53 -7.69 12.69
N VAL A 120 5.36 -7.21 12.31
CA VAL A 120 4.14 -7.26 13.12
C VAL A 120 3.12 -8.09 12.37
N GLU A 121 2.68 -9.19 12.97
CA GLU A 121 1.68 -10.10 12.42
C GLU A 121 0.46 -10.12 13.33
N VAL A 122 -0.72 -9.98 12.74
CA VAL A 122 -2.00 -10.05 13.44
C VAL A 122 -2.86 -11.09 12.73
N ASP A 123 -3.29 -12.10 13.48
CA ASP A 123 -4.04 -13.24 12.96
C ASP A 123 -5.27 -13.52 13.86
N LYS A 124 -5.97 -14.59 13.58
CA LYS A 124 -7.06 -15.04 14.45
C LYS A 124 -6.57 -15.25 15.90
N PRO A 125 -7.40 -14.93 16.89
CA PRO A 125 -8.79 -14.50 16.82
C PRO A 125 -8.98 -12.97 16.66
N VAL A 126 -7.89 -12.19 16.56
CA VAL A 126 -7.95 -10.71 16.55
C VAL A 126 -8.57 -10.19 15.25
N VAL A 127 -8.23 -10.81 14.12
CA VAL A 127 -8.75 -10.47 12.78
C VAL A 127 -9.20 -11.73 12.04
N GLU A 128 -10.14 -11.59 11.12
CA GLU A 128 -10.59 -12.72 10.28
C GLU A 128 -9.57 -13.13 9.24
N LYS A 129 -8.85 -12.15 8.66
CA LYS A 129 -7.79 -12.35 7.67
C LYS A 129 -6.48 -11.83 8.23
N PRO A 130 -5.39 -12.59 8.08
CA PRO A 130 -4.09 -12.17 8.54
C PRO A 130 -3.68 -10.80 8.03
N LEU A 131 -3.07 -10.00 8.91
CA LEU A 131 -2.45 -8.72 8.58
C LEU A 131 -0.98 -8.80 8.94
N LYS A 132 -0.12 -8.29 8.05
CA LYS A 132 1.31 -8.28 8.25
C LYS A 132 1.91 -6.94 7.88
N ALA A 133 2.74 -6.39 8.77
CA ALA A 133 3.57 -5.23 8.51
C ALA A 133 5.04 -5.63 8.64
N ILE A 134 5.85 -5.30 7.64
CA ILE A 134 7.28 -5.62 7.58
C ILE A 134 8.06 -4.32 7.38
N PHE A 135 9.08 -4.14 8.19
CA PHE A 135 10.07 -3.08 8.06
C PHE A 135 11.41 -3.75 7.82
N ASP A 136 12.00 -3.56 6.66
CA ASP A 136 13.29 -4.13 6.29
C ASP A 136 14.13 -3.16 5.45
N LYS A 137 15.24 -3.65 4.90
CA LYS A 137 16.12 -2.85 4.03
C LYS A 137 15.47 -2.35 2.74
N ASN A 138 14.32 -2.90 2.35
CA ASN A 138 13.60 -2.52 1.13
C ASN A 138 12.53 -1.45 1.43
N GLY A 139 12.24 -1.18 2.70
CA GLY A 139 11.26 -0.22 3.16
C GLY A 139 10.18 -0.80 4.07
N ILE A 140 8.97 -0.34 3.91
CA ILE A 140 7.81 -0.77 4.67
C ILE A 140 6.84 -1.47 3.73
N GLU A 141 6.37 -2.65 4.12
CA GLU A 141 5.31 -3.38 3.44
C GLU A 141 4.19 -3.71 4.42
N ILE A 142 2.94 -3.46 4.04
CA ILE A 142 1.75 -3.84 4.80
C ILE A 142 0.86 -4.64 3.86
N ASN A 143 0.47 -5.85 4.25
CA ASN A 143 -0.38 -6.71 3.44
C ASN A 143 -1.39 -7.50 4.29
N ASN A 144 -2.43 -8.02 3.64
CA ASN A 144 -3.44 -8.88 4.27
C ASN A 144 -3.34 -10.34 3.80
N ASP A 145 -2.14 -10.76 3.40
CA ASP A 145 -1.85 -12.11 2.88
C ASP A 145 -2.76 -12.53 1.70
N SER A 146 -3.28 -11.57 0.96
CA SER A 146 -4.09 -11.80 -0.24
C SER A 146 -3.81 -10.73 -1.31
N ASN A 147 -4.85 -10.03 -1.75
CA ASN A 147 -4.76 -9.10 -2.87
C ASN A 147 -4.68 -7.62 -2.47
N VAL A 148 -4.57 -7.33 -1.17
CA VAL A 148 -4.49 -5.93 -0.67
C VAL A 148 -3.16 -5.72 0.03
N TRP A 149 -2.39 -4.76 -0.45
CA TRP A 149 -1.09 -4.44 0.12
C TRP A 149 -0.69 -2.99 -0.16
N GLY A 150 0.21 -2.48 0.67
CA GLY A 150 0.87 -1.19 0.51
C GLY A 150 2.36 -1.35 0.69
N LYS A 151 3.15 -0.65 -0.13
CA LYS A 151 4.60 -0.67 -0.09
C LYS A 151 5.18 0.74 -0.17
N PHE A 152 6.13 1.03 0.72
CA PHE A 152 6.82 2.30 0.82
C PHE A 152 8.32 2.03 0.76
N THR A 153 8.98 2.51 -0.27
CA THR A 153 10.42 2.35 -0.47
C THR A 153 11.07 3.72 -0.67
N ASP A 154 12.38 3.73 -0.84
CA ASP A 154 13.16 4.93 -1.21
C ASP A 154 12.78 5.50 -2.60
N LYS A 155 12.11 4.70 -3.45
CA LYS A 155 11.81 5.06 -4.85
C LYS A 155 10.35 5.21 -5.16
N ILE A 156 9.49 4.42 -4.49
CA ILE A 156 8.06 4.38 -4.81
C ILE A 156 7.20 4.22 -3.56
N ILE A 157 5.99 4.75 -3.65
CA ILE A 157 4.85 4.38 -2.81
C ILE A 157 3.88 3.63 -3.72
N GLU A 158 3.45 2.46 -3.31
CA GLU A 158 2.54 1.63 -4.09
C GLU A 158 1.44 1.07 -3.18
N ILE A 159 0.19 1.19 -3.60
CA ILE A 159 -0.98 0.65 -2.93
C ILE A 159 -1.74 -0.19 -3.94
N SER A 160 -2.06 -1.41 -3.57
CA SER A 160 -2.78 -2.35 -4.43
C SER A 160 -3.99 -2.95 -3.72
N SER A 161 -5.07 -3.09 -4.46
CA SER A 161 -6.26 -3.81 -4.02
C SER A 161 -6.83 -4.56 -5.22
N TYR A 162 -6.66 -5.89 -5.24
CA TYR A 162 -6.96 -6.75 -6.38
C TYR A 162 -6.23 -6.30 -7.65
N SER A 163 -6.96 -5.95 -8.71
CA SER A 163 -6.41 -5.42 -9.96
C SER A 163 -6.18 -3.89 -9.95
N THR A 164 -6.65 -3.20 -8.92
CA THR A 164 -6.50 -1.76 -8.79
C THR A 164 -5.16 -1.41 -8.14
N LYS A 165 -4.41 -0.52 -8.76
CA LYS A 165 -3.09 -0.11 -8.30
C LYS A 165 -2.92 1.40 -8.36
N VAL A 166 -2.31 1.97 -7.32
CA VAL A 166 -1.86 3.35 -7.26
C VAL A 166 -0.35 3.34 -7.04
N THR A 167 0.38 4.04 -7.88
CA THR A 167 1.83 4.17 -7.76
C THR A 167 2.22 5.64 -7.75
N VAL A 168 3.03 6.04 -6.77
CA VAL A 168 3.70 7.33 -6.72
C VAL A 168 5.20 7.06 -6.82
N ALA A 169 5.81 7.55 -7.89
CA ALA A 169 7.25 7.46 -8.11
C ALA A 169 7.80 8.86 -8.36
N LYS A 170 9.13 8.98 -8.52
CA LYS A 170 9.72 10.27 -8.89
C LYS A 170 9.11 10.77 -10.19
N ASP A 171 8.55 11.97 -10.16
CA ASP A 171 7.97 12.68 -11.32
C ASP A 171 6.76 11.98 -11.99
N VAL A 172 6.19 10.91 -11.39
CA VAL A 172 5.04 10.18 -11.96
C VAL A 172 4.07 9.70 -10.88
N ILE A 173 2.77 9.92 -11.13
CA ILE A 173 1.68 9.29 -10.41
C ILE A 173 0.86 8.48 -11.41
N THR A 174 0.61 7.21 -11.08
CA THR A 174 -0.22 6.31 -11.91
C THR A 174 -1.39 5.78 -11.09
N LEU A 175 -2.59 5.87 -11.64
CA LEU A 175 -3.80 5.24 -11.13
C LEU A 175 -4.23 4.19 -12.16
N GLN A 176 -4.24 2.93 -11.77
CA GLN A 176 -4.55 1.80 -12.65
C GLN A 176 -5.64 0.94 -12.04
N PRO A 177 -6.93 1.26 -12.31
CA PRO A 177 -8.05 0.46 -11.81
C PRO A 177 -8.08 -0.97 -12.37
N LYS A 178 -7.45 -1.17 -13.54
CA LYS A 178 -7.45 -2.42 -14.29
C LYS A 178 -6.33 -2.36 -15.35
N ASP A 179 -5.84 -3.48 -15.83
CA ASP A 179 -4.72 -3.57 -16.76
C ASP A 179 -4.86 -2.73 -18.04
N THR A 180 -6.10 -2.51 -18.50
CA THR A 180 -6.39 -1.73 -19.73
C THR A 180 -6.82 -0.31 -19.47
N VAL A 181 -6.95 0.11 -18.20
CA VAL A 181 -7.38 1.45 -17.78
C VAL A 181 -6.29 2.08 -16.93
N GLU A 182 -5.81 3.23 -17.31
CA GLU A 182 -4.74 3.95 -16.62
C GLU A 182 -5.01 5.46 -16.66
N ALA A 183 -4.75 6.14 -15.55
CA ALA A 183 -4.54 7.57 -15.50
C ALA A 183 -3.12 7.82 -14.99
N LYS A 184 -2.32 8.54 -15.78
CA LYS A 184 -0.92 8.82 -15.52
C LYS A 184 -0.65 10.30 -15.52
N ILE A 185 -0.08 10.81 -14.45
CA ILE A 185 0.37 12.20 -14.32
C ILE A 185 1.90 12.16 -14.25
N SER A 186 2.55 12.76 -15.21
CA SER A 186 4.00 12.88 -15.25
C SER A 186 4.41 14.36 -15.25
N LYS A 187 5.70 14.64 -15.24
CA LYS A 187 6.24 15.99 -15.28
C LYS A 187 5.71 16.81 -16.45
N ASP A 188 5.57 16.18 -17.64
CA ASP A 188 5.29 16.89 -18.90
C ASP A 188 3.90 16.57 -19.47
N THR A 189 3.22 15.52 -18.97
CA THR A 189 1.95 15.07 -19.54
C THR A 189 0.97 14.56 -18.49
N ILE A 190 -0.32 14.70 -18.80
CA ILE A 190 -1.42 13.95 -18.18
C ILE A 190 -2.00 13.05 -19.26
N GLU A 191 -2.03 11.74 -19.00
CA GLU A 191 -2.57 10.74 -19.91
C GLU A 191 -3.71 9.94 -19.25
N LEU A 192 -4.81 9.79 -19.98
CA LEU A 192 -5.92 8.91 -19.62
C LEU A 192 -6.05 7.85 -20.71
N LYS A 193 -6.00 6.59 -20.32
CA LYS A 193 -6.06 5.45 -21.24
C LYS A 193 -7.18 4.48 -20.85
N ASN A 194 -7.91 3.99 -21.84
CA ASN A 194 -8.88 2.91 -21.70
C ASN A 194 -8.85 2.05 -22.98
N GLY A 195 -8.14 0.93 -22.92
CA GLY A 195 -7.88 0.10 -24.09
C GLY A 195 -7.16 0.88 -25.20
N SER A 196 -7.80 1.04 -26.34
CA SER A 196 -7.28 1.80 -27.47
C SER A 196 -7.63 3.29 -27.46
N SER A 197 -8.39 3.76 -26.47
CA SER A 197 -8.74 5.19 -26.33
C SER A 197 -7.69 5.87 -25.43
N ILE A 198 -7.14 6.96 -25.88
CA ILE A 198 -6.12 7.73 -25.17
C ILE A 198 -6.47 9.22 -25.24
N ALA A 199 -6.40 9.90 -24.11
CA ALA A 199 -6.43 11.36 -24.03
C ALA A 199 -5.13 11.84 -23.36
N THR A 200 -4.40 12.71 -24.04
CA THR A 200 -3.12 13.25 -23.57
C THR A 200 -3.18 14.76 -23.52
N LEU A 201 -2.84 15.34 -22.38
CA LEU A 201 -2.60 16.76 -22.20
C LEU A 201 -1.10 16.97 -22.02
N ALA A 202 -0.50 17.67 -22.95
CA ALA A 202 0.90 18.07 -22.89
C ALA A 202 1.03 19.59 -22.94
N SER A 203 2.20 20.13 -22.62
CA SER A 203 2.44 21.60 -22.65
C SER A 203 2.22 22.23 -24.01
N SER A 204 2.40 21.48 -25.08
CA SER A 204 2.31 21.98 -26.48
C SER A 204 1.05 21.53 -27.22
N SER A 205 0.31 20.53 -26.70
CA SER A 205 -0.87 19.99 -27.39
C SER A 205 -1.82 19.24 -26.47
N ILE A 206 -3.07 19.14 -26.93
CA ILE A 206 -4.08 18.23 -26.37
C ILE A 206 -4.43 17.25 -27.49
N GLN A 207 -4.35 15.97 -27.20
CA GLN A 207 -4.67 14.89 -28.12
C GLN A 207 -5.72 13.95 -27.54
N ILE A 208 -6.73 13.61 -28.34
CA ILE A 208 -7.67 12.53 -28.04
C ILE A 208 -7.64 11.57 -29.22
N ALA A 209 -7.37 10.29 -28.96
CA ALA A 209 -7.25 9.28 -30.00
C ALA A 209 -8.00 8.01 -29.66
N GLN A 210 -8.60 7.39 -30.67
CA GLN A 210 -9.18 6.06 -30.59
C GLN A 210 -8.97 5.33 -31.92
N LYS A 211 -8.10 4.32 -31.94
CA LYS A 211 -7.71 3.60 -33.18
C LYS A 211 -7.23 4.60 -34.26
N THR A 212 -7.98 4.70 -35.36
CA THR A 212 -7.67 5.59 -36.49
C THR A 212 -8.23 7.00 -36.37
N ALA A 213 -9.14 7.22 -35.41
CA ALA A 213 -9.74 8.53 -35.16
C ALA A 213 -8.91 9.33 -34.13
N SER A 214 -8.69 10.61 -34.43
CA SER A 214 -8.00 11.52 -33.49
C SER A 214 -8.46 12.95 -33.59
N LEU A 215 -8.41 13.67 -32.46
CA LEU A 215 -8.48 15.12 -32.36
C LEU A 215 -7.13 15.59 -31.78
N ASN A 216 -6.51 16.53 -32.47
CA ASN A 216 -5.29 17.18 -32.00
C ASN A 216 -5.51 18.70 -31.97
N LEU A 217 -5.22 19.31 -30.82
CA LEU A 217 -5.22 20.77 -30.61
C LEU A 217 -3.79 21.19 -30.26
N SER A 218 -3.24 22.09 -31.04
CA SER A 218 -1.94 22.71 -30.81
C SER A 218 -1.99 24.20 -31.04
N SER A 219 -0.91 24.90 -30.72
CA SER A 219 -0.81 26.35 -31.03
C SER A 219 -0.81 26.67 -32.52
N SER A 220 -0.47 25.73 -33.39
CA SER A 220 -0.39 25.91 -34.84
C SER A 220 -1.62 25.40 -35.58
N GLU A 221 -2.35 24.41 -35.05
CA GLU A 221 -3.50 23.83 -35.73
C GLU A 221 -4.47 23.11 -34.79
N ILE A 222 -5.73 23.02 -35.24
CA ILE A 222 -6.72 22.10 -34.76
C ILE A 222 -6.98 21.07 -35.83
N LYS A 223 -6.82 19.79 -35.58
CA LYS A 223 -6.97 18.73 -36.57
C LYS A 223 -7.86 17.60 -36.02
N LEU A 224 -8.90 17.28 -36.80
CA LEU A 224 -9.70 16.06 -36.67
C LEU A 224 -9.28 15.09 -37.76
N SER A 225 -9.05 13.83 -37.42
CA SER A 225 -8.68 12.78 -38.37
C SER A 225 -9.45 11.51 -38.13
N ASN A 226 -9.89 10.88 -39.19
CA ASN A 226 -10.31 9.48 -39.22
C ASN A 226 -9.95 8.95 -40.61
N ASN A 227 -8.71 8.47 -40.73
CA ASN A 227 -8.07 8.14 -42.02
C ASN A 227 -9.01 7.40 -42.98
N PRO A 228 -9.18 7.89 -44.24
CA PRO A 228 -8.44 9.03 -44.87
C PRO A 228 -9.05 10.43 -44.63
N ALA A 229 -10.19 10.56 -43.97
CA ALA A 229 -10.87 11.85 -43.77
C ALA A 229 -10.17 12.77 -42.75
N THR A 230 -10.06 14.05 -43.04
CA THR A 230 -9.47 15.06 -42.16
C THR A 230 -10.22 16.39 -42.17
N ILE A 231 -10.24 17.10 -41.05
CA ILE A 231 -10.60 18.52 -40.96
C ILE A 231 -9.44 19.20 -40.24
N LYS A 232 -8.92 20.27 -40.82
CA LYS A 232 -7.80 21.02 -40.27
C LYS A 232 -8.11 22.51 -40.25
N LEU A 233 -7.87 23.16 -39.12
CA LEU A 233 -7.91 24.62 -38.98
C LEU A 233 -6.51 25.07 -38.58
N SER A 234 -6.01 26.09 -39.29
CA SER A 234 -4.70 26.67 -39.00
C SER A 234 -4.69 28.15 -39.37
N SER A 235 -3.60 28.86 -39.14
CA SER A 235 -3.42 30.24 -39.56
C SER A 235 -3.47 30.43 -41.11
N SER A 236 -3.22 29.35 -41.87
CA SER A 236 -3.31 29.36 -43.33
C SER A 236 -4.74 29.12 -43.86
N GLY A 237 -5.68 28.73 -42.99
CA GLY A 237 -7.07 28.53 -43.38
C GLY A 237 -7.69 27.23 -42.83
N VAL A 238 -8.77 26.80 -43.47
CA VAL A 238 -9.52 25.60 -43.20
C VAL A 238 -9.36 24.60 -44.33
N GLU A 239 -9.04 23.35 -44.02
CA GLU A 239 -8.98 22.25 -45.00
C GLU A 239 -9.90 21.12 -44.54
N ILE A 240 -10.76 20.63 -45.42
CA ILE A 240 -11.60 19.46 -45.24
C ILE A 240 -11.28 18.48 -46.36
N GLY A 241 -10.77 17.32 -46.05
CA GLY A 241 -10.31 16.37 -47.05
C GLY A 241 -10.74 14.94 -46.76
N ASN A 242 -11.05 14.22 -47.82
CA ASN A 242 -11.16 12.78 -47.88
C ASN A 242 -10.62 12.35 -49.26
N ALA A 243 -9.31 12.11 -49.32
CA ALA A 243 -8.60 11.91 -50.58
C ALA A 243 -9.35 11.00 -51.56
N PRO A 244 -9.50 11.39 -52.87
CA PRO A 244 -8.88 12.57 -53.51
C PRO A 244 -9.66 13.87 -53.37
N ALA A 245 -10.82 13.92 -52.70
CA ALA A 245 -11.66 15.11 -52.55
C ALA A 245 -11.15 16.05 -51.45
N MET A 246 -11.13 17.35 -51.66
CA MET A 246 -10.70 18.37 -50.74
C MET A 246 -11.49 19.67 -50.87
N VAL A 247 -11.78 20.33 -49.77
CA VAL A 247 -12.25 21.72 -49.69
C VAL A 247 -11.21 22.50 -48.91
N LYS A 248 -10.73 23.60 -49.48
CA LYS A 248 -9.77 24.50 -48.83
C LYS A 248 -10.32 25.93 -48.83
N VAL A 249 -10.30 26.56 -47.67
CA VAL A 249 -10.63 27.98 -47.48
C VAL A 249 -9.38 28.64 -46.90
N ALA A 250 -8.85 29.59 -47.69
CA ALA A 250 -7.63 30.32 -47.33
C ALA A 250 -7.82 31.82 -47.58
N PRO A 251 -6.96 32.69 -47.05
CA PRO A 251 -7.00 34.13 -47.37
C PRO A 251 -6.92 34.44 -48.86
N SER A 252 -6.30 33.54 -49.64
CA SER A 252 -6.17 33.64 -51.09
C SER A 252 -7.41 33.23 -51.88
N GLY A 253 -8.40 32.57 -51.23
CA GLY A 253 -9.61 32.10 -51.87
C GLY A 253 -10.12 30.76 -51.36
N ILE A 254 -11.11 30.23 -52.08
CA ILE A 254 -11.72 28.92 -51.79
C ILE A 254 -11.41 27.96 -52.95
N GLU A 255 -11.01 26.75 -52.62
CA GLU A 255 -10.76 25.68 -53.58
C GLU A 255 -11.56 24.42 -53.23
N LEU A 256 -12.31 23.90 -54.19
CA LEU A 256 -12.89 22.56 -54.16
C LEU A 256 -12.16 21.71 -55.20
N SER A 257 -11.66 20.57 -54.79
CA SER A 257 -10.95 19.67 -55.72
C SER A 257 -11.35 18.19 -55.51
N ASN A 258 -11.32 17.43 -56.60
CA ASN A 258 -11.47 15.98 -56.59
C ASN A 258 -10.61 15.38 -57.71
N GLY A 259 -9.43 14.88 -57.38
CA GLY A 259 -8.43 14.46 -58.33
C GLY A 259 -7.95 15.64 -59.18
N THR A 260 -8.14 15.58 -60.50
CA THR A 260 -7.77 16.64 -61.43
C THR A 260 -8.84 17.74 -61.64
N ALA A 261 -10.07 17.47 -61.20
CA ALA A 261 -11.17 18.43 -61.27
C ALA A 261 -11.10 19.45 -60.13
N ASN A 262 -11.25 20.75 -60.44
CA ASN A 262 -11.25 21.77 -59.37
C ASN A 262 -12.13 22.99 -59.73
N ILE A 263 -12.58 23.68 -58.68
CA ILE A 263 -13.20 24.98 -58.71
C ILE A 263 -12.44 25.86 -57.71
N LYS A 264 -11.94 27.02 -58.25
CA LYS A 264 -11.21 28.03 -57.47
C LYS A 264 -11.93 29.32 -57.43
N LEU A 265 -12.21 29.89 -56.31
CA LEU A 265 -12.69 31.25 -56.11
C LEU A 265 -11.54 32.08 -55.56
N SER A 266 -11.12 33.07 -56.32
CA SER A 266 -10.19 34.09 -55.87
C SER A 266 -10.95 35.41 -55.63
N PRO A 267 -10.34 36.46 -55.10
CA PRO A 267 -11.01 37.75 -54.93
C PRO A 267 -11.56 38.39 -56.21
N ALA A 268 -11.08 37.97 -57.33
CA ALA A 268 -11.44 38.60 -58.63
C ALA A 268 -12.06 37.62 -59.61
N THR A 269 -11.85 36.32 -59.50
CA THR A 269 -12.24 35.36 -60.54
C THR A 269 -12.81 34.09 -59.99
N VAL A 270 -13.64 33.39 -60.75
CA VAL A 270 -14.05 31.99 -60.55
C VAL A 270 -13.40 31.17 -61.68
N ASN A 271 -12.59 30.22 -61.32
CA ASN A 271 -11.87 29.35 -62.25
C ASN A 271 -12.35 27.91 -62.15
N ILE A 272 -12.68 27.25 -63.24
CA ILE A 272 -13.10 25.85 -63.25
C ILE A 272 -12.10 25.04 -64.08
N ASN A 273 -11.58 23.92 -63.53
CA ASN A 273 -10.64 23.03 -64.21
C ASN A 273 -9.41 23.73 -64.77
N ASN A 274 -8.75 24.58 -64.00
CA ASN A 274 -7.51 25.28 -64.34
C ASN A 274 -7.64 26.15 -65.66
N GLY A 275 -8.80 26.82 -65.87
CA GLY A 275 -9.03 27.70 -66.96
C GLY A 275 -9.87 27.12 -68.09
N ALA A 276 -10.44 25.93 -67.92
CA ALA A 276 -11.43 25.42 -68.87
C ALA A 276 -12.68 26.33 -68.96
N LEU A 277 -13.03 26.98 -67.86
CA LEU A 277 -14.00 28.08 -67.79
C LEU A 277 -13.53 29.08 -66.72
N GLU A 278 -13.43 30.35 -67.07
CA GLU A 278 -13.11 31.44 -66.16
C GLU A 278 -14.18 32.51 -66.24
N VAL A 279 -14.72 32.96 -65.10
CA VAL A 279 -15.68 34.02 -64.98
C VAL A 279 -15.07 35.13 -64.14
N MET A 280 -14.96 36.30 -64.67
CA MET A 280 -14.39 37.50 -64.07
C MET A 280 -15.49 38.48 -63.64
#